data_5edb463ea5b2b7c21b734817df17932f
#
_entry.id   5edb463ea5b2b7c21b734817df17932f
#
_cell.length_a   1.000
_cell.length_b   1.000
_cell.length_c   1.000
_cell.angle_alpha   90.00
_cell.angle_beta   90.00
_cell.angle_gamma   90.00
#
_symmetry.space_group_name_H-M   'P 1'
#
loop_
_entity.id
_entity.type
_entity.pdbx_description
1 polymer ?
#
loop_
_entity_poly.entity_id
_entity_poly.type
_entity_poly.pdbx_seq_one_letter_code
_entity_poly.pdbx_strand_id
1 'polypeptide(L)'
;GVHGMEYDPYEEGMVWITTLKSQTLSKLRVQDWTVQHVIPLPYGRAHGVVRVEEGVWVVHTADRVIVKLDCAEGTELARIEIPPSDPEPHGLSACGDDLLYCDATSGWVVQISL
;
A
#
# COMPACT_ATOMS: atom_id res chain seq x y z
N GLY A 1 -7.97 10.73 -6.89
CA GLY A 1 -7.21 11.37 -5.84
C GLY A 1 -6.23 10.44 -5.17
N VAL A 2 -5.54 10.97 -4.18
CA VAL A 2 -4.58 10.24 -3.35
C VAL A 2 -5.33 9.65 -2.16
N HIS A 3 -5.19 8.34 -1.93
CA HIS A 3 -5.92 7.66 -0.85
C HIS A 3 -5.02 6.97 0.18
N GLY A 4 -3.77 6.76 -0.13
CA GLY A 4 -2.81 6.19 0.82
C GLY A 4 -1.52 6.96 0.77
N MET A 5 -0.87 7.10 1.92
CA MET A 5 0.41 7.78 2.03
C MET A 5 1.24 7.09 3.11
N GLU A 6 2.51 6.89 2.83
CA GLU A 6 3.45 6.27 3.76
C GLU A 6 4.82 6.94 3.66
N TYR A 7 5.37 7.35 4.80
CA TYR A 7 6.75 7.82 4.84
C TYR A 7 7.70 6.64 4.64
N ASP A 8 8.77 6.85 3.86
CA ASP A 8 9.76 5.81 3.62
C ASP A 8 10.81 5.81 4.74
N PRO A 9 10.80 4.81 5.65
CA PRO A 9 11.78 4.76 6.73
C PRO A 9 13.17 4.30 6.28
N TYR A 10 13.31 3.87 5.03
CA TYR A 10 14.56 3.37 4.46
C TYR A 10 15.22 4.38 3.53
N GLU A 11 14.49 5.40 3.11
CA GLU A 11 15.02 6.45 2.23
C GLU A 11 14.55 7.81 2.75
N GLU A 12 15.43 8.51 3.45
CA GLU A 12 15.11 9.76 4.12
C GLU A 12 14.51 10.79 3.17
N GLY A 13 13.46 11.47 3.62
CA GLY A 13 12.82 12.55 2.87
C GLY A 13 11.88 12.09 1.76
N MET A 14 11.55 10.81 1.69
CA MET A 14 10.65 10.26 0.67
C MET A 14 9.34 9.78 1.28
N VAL A 15 8.25 9.94 0.51
CA VAL A 15 6.95 9.35 0.82
C VAL A 15 6.43 8.61 -0.41
N TRP A 16 5.63 7.59 -0.15
CA TRP A 16 4.91 6.84 -1.17
C TRP A 16 3.44 7.21 -1.12
N ILE A 17 2.82 7.40 -2.27
CA ILE A 17 1.38 7.68 -2.38
C ILE A 17 0.73 6.76 -3.39
N THR A 18 -0.53 6.37 -3.11
CA THR A 18 -1.38 5.64 -4.06
C THR A 18 -2.36 6.59 -4.70
N THR A 19 -2.48 6.52 -6.02
CA THR A 19 -3.44 7.34 -6.78
C THR A 19 -4.45 6.47 -7.51
N LEU A 20 -5.74 6.75 -7.30
CA LEU A 20 -6.81 5.94 -7.88
C LEU A 20 -6.92 6.07 -9.39
N LYS A 21 -7.01 7.31 -9.89
CA LYS A 21 -7.28 7.55 -11.31
C LYS A 21 -6.15 7.09 -12.21
N SER A 22 -4.92 7.38 -11.83
CA SER A 22 -3.76 6.98 -12.62
C SER A 22 -3.36 5.54 -12.38
N GLN A 23 -3.90 4.91 -11.33
CA GLN A 23 -3.56 3.53 -10.94
C GLN A 23 -2.05 3.38 -10.76
N THR A 24 -1.46 4.30 -9.97
CA THR A 24 -0.02 4.34 -9.74
C THR A 24 0.34 4.42 -8.27
N LEU A 25 1.54 3.93 -7.96
CA LEU A 25 2.23 4.14 -6.71
C LEU A 25 3.41 5.06 -7.01
N SER A 26 3.46 6.22 -6.37
CA SER A 26 4.48 7.23 -6.67
C SER A 26 5.32 7.53 -5.44
N LYS A 27 6.62 7.67 -5.64
CA LYS A 27 7.56 8.13 -4.62
C LYS A 27 7.83 9.61 -4.84
N LEU A 28 7.60 10.44 -3.81
CA LEU A 28 7.78 11.87 -3.85
C LEU A 28 8.82 12.31 -2.81
N ARG A 29 9.59 13.34 -3.18
CA ARG A 29 10.47 14.00 -2.23
C ARG A 29 9.65 15.01 -1.42
N VAL A 30 9.71 14.90 -0.10
CA VAL A 30 8.94 15.76 0.81
C VAL A 30 9.37 17.23 0.71
N GLN A 31 10.67 17.48 0.50
CA GLN A 31 11.23 18.83 0.49
C GLN A 31 10.57 19.75 -0.56
N ASP A 32 10.27 19.22 -1.73
CA ASP A 32 9.74 20.01 -2.86
C ASP A 32 8.55 19.34 -3.57
N TRP A 33 8.11 18.19 -3.07
CA TRP A 33 6.99 17.40 -3.61
C TRP A 33 7.19 16.95 -5.06
N THR A 34 8.43 16.86 -5.50
CA THR A 34 8.73 16.34 -6.83
C THR A 34 8.60 14.81 -6.87
N VAL A 35 8.06 14.32 -7.98
CA VAL A 35 7.92 12.88 -8.22
C VAL A 35 9.29 12.31 -8.58
N GLN A 36 9.75 11.35 -7.80
CA GLN A 36 11.05 10.70 -7.99
C GLN A 36 10.92 9.39 -8.76
N HIS A 37 9.79 8.70 -8.59
CA HIS A 37 9.59 7.40 -9.21
C HIS A 37 8.10 7.08 -9.27
N VAL A 38 7.68 6.38 -10.33
CA VAL A 38 6.29 5.96 -10.51
C VAL A 38 6.26 4.49 -10.89
N ILE A 39 5.42 3.72 -10.18
CA ILE A 39 5.20 2.31 -10.43
C ILE A 39 3.73 2.12 -10.82
N PRO A 40 3.42 1.49 -11.96
CA PRO A 40 2.05 1.13 -12.27
C PRO A 40 1.55 0.06 -11.29
N LEU A 41 0.30 0.22 -10.83
CA LEU A 41 -0.32 -0.75 -9.93
C LEU A 41 -1.09 -1.81 -10.73
N PRO A 42 -1.10 -3.06 -10.25
CA PRO A 42 -1.75 -4.17 -10.98
C PRO A 42 -3.27 -4.04 -11.02
N TYR A 43 -3.88 -3.38 -10.04
CA TYR A 43 -5.32 -3.22 -9.95
C TYR A 43 -5.69 -1.78 -9.64
N GLY A 44 -6.96 -1.45 -9.79
CA GLY A 44 -7.49 -0.14 -9.40
C GLY A 44 -7.77 -0.04 -7.90
N ARG A 45 -8.30 1.11 -7.49
CA ARG A 45 -8.75 1.38 -6.12
C ARG A 45 -7.72 1.04 -5.05
N ALA A 46 -6.48 1.45 -5.27
CA ALA A 46 -5.43 1.31 -4.28
C ALA A 46 -5.66 2.29 -3.13
N HIS A 47 -5.55 1.80 -1.89
CA HIS A 47 -5.75 2.60 -0.69
C HIS A 47 -4.52 2.55 0.22
N GLY A 48 -4.51 1.69 1.22
CA GLY A 48 -3.43 1.61 2.18
C GLY A 48 -2.09 1.21 1.57
N VAL A 49 -1.01 1.77 2.10
CA VAL A 49 0.34 1.50 1.65
C VAL A 49 1.29 1.41 2.84
N VAL A 50 2.17 0.42 2.85
CA VAL A 50 3.18 0.22 3.89
C VAL A 50 4.53 -0.09 3.25
N ARG A 51 5.54 0.70 3.59
CA ARG A 51 6.91 0.49 3.15
C ARG A 51 7.63 -0.48 4.10
N VAL A 52 8.16 -1.57 3.54
CA VAL A 52 9.00 -2.53 4.27
C VAL A 52 10.38 -2.58 3.62
N GLU A 53 11.32 -3.28 4.26
CA GLU A 53 12.71 -3.27 3.80
C GLU A 53 12.84 -3.67 2.33
N GLU A 54 12.18 -4.74 1.91
CA GLU A 54 12.32 -5.28 0.57
C GLU A 54 11.24 -4.80 -0.42
N GLY A 55 10.30 -3.97 -0.01
CA GLY A 55 9.24 -3.54 -0.93
C GLY A 55 8.17 -2.67 -0.31
N VAL A 56 7.05 -2.57 -1.01
CA VAL A 56 5.88 -1.79 -0.58
C VAL A 56 4.64 -2.66 -0.66
N TRP A 57 3.93 -2.80 0.46
CA TRP A 57 2.61 -3.44 0.49
C TRP A 57 1.55 -2.43 0.09
N VAL A 58 0.65 -2.82 -0.81
CA VAL A 58 -0.44 -1.96 -1.29
C VAL A 58 -1.76 -2.72 -1.23
N VAL A 59 -2.77 -2.08 -0.65
CA VAL A 59 -4.13 -2.62 -0.58
C VAL A 59 -4.89 -2.27 -1.85
N HIS A 60 -5.49 -3.28 -2.48
CA HIS A 60 -6.46 -3.13 -3.55
C HIS A 60 -7.83 -3.55 -3.02
N THR A 61 -8.64 -2.57 -2.63
CA THR A 61 -9.87 -2.80 -1.88
C THR A 61 -10.89 -3.63 -2.66
N ALA A 62 -11.18 -3.24 -3.90
CA ALA A 62 -12.20 -3.91 -4.70
C ALA A 62 -11.81 -5.35 -5.04
N ASP A 63 -10.54 -5.60 -5.24
CA ASP A 63 -10.01 -6.93 -5.56
C ASP A 63 -9.74 -7.77 -4.33
N ARG A 64 -9.87 -7.17 -3.14
CA ARG A 64 -9.66 -7.82 -1.84
C ARG A 64 -8.31 -8.51 -1.78
N VAL A 65 -7.26 -7.77 -2.16
CA VAL A 65 -5.90 -8.29 -2.18
C VAL A 65 -4.92 -7.24 -1.66
N ILE A 66 -3.89 -7.69 -0.96
CA ILE A 66 -2.78 -6.86 -0.52
C ILE A 66 -1.54 -7.43 -1.20
N VAL A 67 -0.90 -6.63 -2.05
CA VAL A 67 0.27 -7.09 -2.82
C VAL A 67 1.53 -6.38 -2.34
N LYS A 68 2.65 -7.11 -2.29
CA LYS A 68 3.96 -6.51 -2.05
C LYS A 68 4.68 -6.37 -3.38
N LEU A 69 5.09 -5.15 -3.68
CA LEU A 69 5.79 -4.80 -4.93
C LEU A 69 7.21 -4.37 -4.61
N ASP A 70 8.16 -4.68 -5.50
CA ASP A 70 9.49 -4.11 -5.36
C ASP A 70 9.47 -2.62 -5.68
N CYS A 71 10.37 -1.86 -5.06
CA CYS A 71 10.38 -0.41 -5.16
C CYS A 71 10.92 0.14 -6.48
N ALA A 72 11.62 -0.68 -7.26
CA ALA A 72 12.24 -0.24 -8.49
C ALA A 72 11.30 -0.40 -9.70
N GLU A 73 10.76 -1.60 -9.90
CA GLU A 73 9.98 -1.92 -11.09
C GLU A 73 8.52 -2.27 -10.81
N GLY A 74 8.17 -2.48 -9.53
CA GLY A 74 6.81 -2.86 -9.17
C GLY A 74 6.51 -4.33 -9.42
N THR A 75 7.53 -5.19 -9.51
CA THR A 75 7.34 -6.63 -9.62
C THR A 75 6.66 -7.15 -8.35
N GLU A 76 5.66 -7.99 -8.50
CA GLU A 76 4.96 -8.58 -7.36
C GLU A 76 5.87 -9.57 -6.65
N LEU A 77 6.14 -9.31 -5.37
CA LEU A 77 6.99 -10.15 -4.52
C LEU A 77 6.18 -11.11 -3.65
N ALA A 78 4.98 -10.69 -3.24
CA ALA A 78 4.09 -11.48 -2.40
C ALA A 78 2.66 -10.98 -2.53
N ARG A 79 1.71 -11.81 -2.10
CA ARG A 79 0.28 -11.52 -2.22
C ARG A 79 -0.47 -12.12 -1.04
N ILE A 80 -1.42 -11.37 -0.50
CA ILE A 80 -2.34 -11.82 0.52
C ILE A 80 -3.74 -11.62 -0.03
N GLU A 81 -4.49 -12.70 -0.22
CA GLU A 81 -5.87 -12.64 -0.66
C GLU A 81 -6.80 -12.63 0.56
N ILE A 82 -7.75 -11.71 0.57
CA ILE A 82 -8.70 -11.54 1.67
C ILE A 82 -10.03 -12.18 1.25
N PRO A 83 -10.47 -13.25 1.93
CA PRO A 83 -11.74 -13.91 1.59
C PRO A 83 -12.92 -12.95 1.72
N PRO A 84 -13.99 -13.14 0.93
CA PRO A 84 -15.20 -12.30 1.02
C PRO A 84 -15.89 -12.33 2.39
N SER A 85 -15.65 -13.39 3.18
CA SER A 85 -16.20 -13.53 4.52
C SER A 85 -15.46 -12.68 5.57
N ASP A 86 -14.26 -12.20 5.25
CA ASP A 86 -13.47 -11.35 6.14
C ASP A 86 -13.74 -9.87 5.86
N PRO A 87 -13.41 -8.96 6.80
CA PRO A 87 -13.54 -7.51 6.57
C PRO A 87 -12.80 -7.08 5.30
N GLU A 88 -13.35 -6.08 4.60
CA GLU A 88 -12.76 -5.55 3.38
C GLU A 88 -11.52 -4.72 3.69
N PRO A 89 -10.37 -4.99 3.06
CA PRO A 89 -9.15 -4.25 3.35
C PRO A 89 -9.20 -2.84 2.77
N HIS A 90 -8.84 -1.85 3.59
CA HIS A 90 -8.82 -0.43 3.20
C HIS A 90 -7.53 0.24 3.62
N GLY A 91 -7.45 0.71 4.87
CA GLY A 91 -6.23 1.25 5.44
C GLY A 91 -5.26 0.14 5.81
N LEU A 92 -3.99 0.45 5.83
CA LEU A 92 -2.93 -0.52 6.13
C LEU A 92 -1.88 0.12 7.03
N SER A 93 -1.33 -0.68 7.94
CA SER A 93 -0.25 -0.24 8.83
C SER A 93 0.67 -1.43 9.16
N ALA A 94 1.91 -1.12 9.44
CA ALA A 94 2.84 -2.13 9.96
C ALA A 94 2.66 -2.26 11.49
N CYS A 95 2.80 -3.48 11.98
CA CYS A 95 2.79 -3.78 13.40
C CYS A 95 3.91 -4.80 13.66
N GLY A 96 5.11 -4.31 14.00
CA GLY A 96 6.29 -5.17 14.02
C GLY A 96 6.52 -5.77 12.63
N ASP A 97 6.60 -7.09 12.57
CA ASP A 97 6.75 -7.82 11.31
C ASP A 97 5.40 -8.16 10.65
N ASP A 98 4.29 -7.83 11.30
CA ASP A 98 2.95 -8.12 10.82
C ASP A 98 2.31 -6.89 10.16
N LEU A 99 1.13 -7.11 9.55
CA LEU A 99 0.32 -6.05 8.99
C LEU A 99 -1.00 -5.94 9.76
N LEU A 100 -1.48 -4.70 9.87
CA LEU A 100 -2.84 -4.40 10.32
C LEU A 100 -3.59 -3.76 9.16
N TYR A 101 -4.84 -4.17 8.95
CA TYR A 101 -5.72 -3.43 8.04
C TYR A 101 -7.04 -3.09 8.72
N CYS A 102 -7.73 -2.09 8.22
CA CYS A 102 -9.03 -1.68 8.71
C CYS A 102 -10.07 -1.71 7.59
N ASP A 103 -11.32 -1.91 7.99
CA ASP A 103 -12.48 -1.91 7.10
C ASP A 103 -13.29 -0.64 7.38
N ALA A 104 -13.44 0.20 6.37
CA ALA A 104 -14.16 1.47 6.51
C ALA A 104 -15.66 1.27 6.77
N THR A 105 -16.23 0.16 6.33
CA THR A 105 -17.68 -0.10 6.45
C THR A 105 -18.05 -0.69 7.80
N SER A 106 -17.35 -1.73 8.24
CA SER A 106 -17.65 -2.46 9.47
C SER A 106 -16.97 -1.89 10.71
N GLY A 107 -15.86 -1.18 10.52
CA GLY A 107 -15.03 -0.68 11.62
C GLY A 107 -14.10 -1.72 12.23
N TRP A 108 -14.00 -2.91 11.65
CA TRP A 108 -13.07 -3.93 12.11
C TRP A 108 -11.62 -3.56 11.82
N VAL A 109 -10.73 -3.97 12.72
CA VAL A 109 -9.29 -3.97 12.50
C VAL A 109 -8.83 -5.42 12.54
N VAL A 110 -8.02 -5.80 11.55
CA VAL A 110 -7.56 -7.18 11.38
C VAL A 110 -6.03 -7.20 11.40
N GLN A 111 -5.47 -8.11 12.18
CA GLN A 111 -4.03 -8.35 12.16
C GLN A 111 -3.72 -9.57 11.30
N ILE A 112 -2.75 -9.41 10.41
CA ILE A 112 -2.25 -10.49 9.55
C ILE A 112 -0.84 -10.83 10.00
N SER A 113 -0.65 -12.08 10.40
CA SER A 113 0.68 -12.61 10.73
C SER A 113 1.36 -13.05 9.43
N LEU A 114 2.52 -12.50 9.16
CA LEU A 114 3.29 -12.81 7.94
C LEU A 114 4.28 -13.96 8.13
#